data_8d7fd1fd625afb44dfdc6dabbbd30d23
#
_entry.id   8d7fd1fd625afb44dfdc6dabbbd30d23
#
_cell.length_a   1.000
_cell.length_b   1.000
_cell.length_c   1.000
_cell.angle_alpha   90.00
_cell.angle_beta   90.00
_cell.angle_gamma   90.00
#
_symmetry.space_group_name_H-M   'P 1'
#
loop_
_entity.id
_entity.type
_entity.pdbx_description
1 polymer ?
#
loop_
_entity_poly.entity_id
_entity_poly.type
_entity_poly.pdbx_seq_one_letter_code
_entity_poly.pdbx_strand_id
1 'polypeptide(L)' 'MTKEKQFEERLDSLVLLKALLIKDNEFDEVAQKEYHEAWERAFKLLEE' A
#
# COMPACT_ATOMS: atom_id res chain seq x y z
N MET A 1 -13.87 -7.52 12.55
CA MET A 1 -12.81 -6.50 12.44
C MET A 1 -13.40 -5.17 12.00
N THR A 2 -12.88 -4.08 12.55
CA THR A 2 -13.30 -2.73 12.15
C THR A 2 -12.61 -2.33 10.85
N LYS A 3 -13.18 -1.35 10.15
CA LYS A 3 -12.56 -0.81 8.94
C LYS A 3 -11.20 -0.20 9.25
N GLU A 4 -11.07 0.43 10.41
CA GLU A 4 -9.80 1.02 10.85
C GLU A 4 -8.72 -0.04 11.00
N LYS A 5 -9.07 -1.19 11.56
CA LYS A 5 -8.12 -2.29 11.73
C LYS A 5 -7.67 -2.85 10.38
N GLN A 6 -8.61 -3.02 9.47
CA GLN A 6 -8.30 -3.48 8.12
C GLN A 6 -7.41 -2.49 7.38
N PHE A 7 -7.68 -1.20 7.57
CA PHE A 7 -6.87 -0.14 6.96
C PHE A 7 -5.43 -0.19 7.48
N GLU A 8 -5.26 -0.32 8.80
CA GLU A 8 -3.93 -0.44 9.39
C GLU A 8 -3.15 -1.62 8.82
N GLU A 9 -3.80 -2.77 8.70
CA GLU A 9 -3.15 -3.96 8.16
C GLU A 9 -2.72 -3.76 6.71
N ARG A 10 -3.55 -3.08 5.91
CA ARG A 10 -3.19 -2.77 4.54
C ARG A 10 -2.03 -1.80 4.45
N LEU A 11 -2.00 -0.79 5.31
CA LEU A 11 -0.91 0.16 5.35
C LEU A 11 0.41 -0.54 5.70
N ASP A 12 0.39 -1.40 6.70
CA ASP A 12 1.57 -2.16 7.09
C ASP A 12 2.10 -2.99 5.93
N SER A 13 1.20 -3.65 5.20
CA SER A 13 1.58 -4.45 4.04
C SER A 13 2.18 -3.59 2.93
N LEU A 14 1.61 -2.41 2.69
CA LEU A 14 2.09 -1.50 1.67
C LEU A 14 3.47 -0.94 2.01
N VAL A 15 3.68 -0.56 3.26
CA VAL A 15 4.98 -0.06 3.71
C VAL A 15 6.05 -1.14 3.55
N LEU A 16 5.71 -2.37 3.93
CA LEU A 16 6.64 -3.49 3.78
C LEU A 16 6.95 -3.76 2.30
N LEU A 17 5.94 -3.73 1.46
CA LEU A 17 6.13 -3.93 0.02
C LEU A 17 7.05 -2.87 -0.57
N LYS A 18 6.84 -1.62 -0.22
CA LYS A 18 7.69 -0.53 -0.70
C LYS A 18 9.14 -0.74 -0.26
N ALA A 19 9.36 -1.10 1.00
CA ALA A 19 10.69 -1.33 1.51
C ALA A 19 11.40 -2.45 0.76
N LEU A 20 10.68 -3.53 0.46
CA LEU A 20 11.25 -4.65 -0.30
C LEU A 20 11.59 -4.25 -1.73
N LEU A 21 10.72 -3.49 -2.38
CA LEU A 21 10.96 -3.04 -3.76
C LEU A 21 12.17 -2.10 -3.84
N ILE A 22 12.31 -1.22 -2.88
CA ILE A 22 13.46 -0.32 -2.83
C ILE A 22 14.74 -1.10 -2.60
N LYS A 23 14.70 -2.07 -1.69
CA LYS A 23 15.87 -2.90 -1.39
C LYS A 23 16.35 -3.67 -2.61
N ASP A 24 15.42 -4.17 -3.42
CA ASP A 24 15.74 -4.95 -4.61
C ASP A 24 15.96 -4.09 -5.85
N ASN A 25 15.91 -2.77 -5.72
CA ASN A 25 16.06 -1.85 -6.84
C ASN A 25 14.94 -2.00 -7.89
N GLU A 26 13.78 -2.44 -7.48
CA GLU A 26 12.65 -2.67 -8.38
C GLU A 26 11.57 -1.60 -8.28
N PHE A 27 11.83 -0.53 -7.55
CA PHE A 27 10.85 0.54 -7.38
C PHE A 27 10.92 1.54 -8.54
N ASP A 28 10.61 1.06 -9.74
CA ASP A 28 10.59 1.89 -10.95
C ASP A 28 9.25 2.64 -11.09
N GLU A 29 9.02 3.28 -12.23
CA GLU A 29 7.82 4.07 -12.45
C GLU A 29 6.54 3.22 -12.38
N VAL A 30 6.61 2.00 -12.92
CA VAL A 30 5.45 1.11 -12.90
C VAL A 30 5.12 0.69 -11.49
N ALA A 31 6.13 0.31 -10.71
CA ALA A 31 5.94 -0.07 -9.31
C ALA A 31 5.41 1.11 -8.49
N GLN A 32 5.90 2.31 -8.74
CA GLN A 32 5.42 3.50 -8.05
C GLN A 32 3.95 3.75 -8.33
N LYS A 33 3.54 3.60 -9.57
CA LYS A 33 2.15 3.78 -9.95
C LYS A 33 1.25 2.74 -9.28
N GLU A 34 1.65 1.48 -9.31
CA GLU A 34 0.90 0.41 -8.67
C GLU A 34 0.80 0.63 -7.16
N TYR A 35 1.88 1.08 -6.54
CA TYR A 35 1.90 1.39 -5.12
C TYR A 35 0.92 2.51 -4.80
N HIS A 36 0.92 3.56 -5.62
CA HIS A 36 0.00 4.67 -5.44
C HIS A 36 -1.46 4.22 -5.56
N GLU A 37 -1.77 3.39 -6.54
CA GLU A 37 -3.12 2.86 -6.71
C GLU A 37 -3.54 2.00 -5.51
N ALA A 38 -2.62 1.24 -4.96
CA ALA A 38 -2.90 0.43 -3.77
C ALA A 38 -3.23 1.32 -2.56
N TRP A 39 -2.54 2.44 -2.41
CA TRP A 39 -2.85 3.41 -1.37
C TRP A 39 -4.25 3.98 -1.54
N GLU A 40 -4.62 4.33 -2.76
CA GLU A 40 -5.96 4.85 -3.04
C GLU A 40 -7.04 3.85 -2.66
N ARG A 41 -6.82 2.58 -2.97
CA ARG A 41 -7.77 1.53 -2.59
C ARG A 41 -7.88 1.39 -1.08
N ALA A 42 -6.77 1.51 -0.38
CA ALA A 42 -6.79 1.44 1.07
C ALA A 42 -7.58 2.61 1.66
N PHE A 43 -7.41 3.81 1.13
CA PHE A 43 -8.16 4.97 1.60
C PHE A 43 -9.66 4.85 1.33
N LYS A 44 -10.04 4.24 0.22
CA LYS A 44 -11.45 4.03 -0.09
C LYS A 44 -12.15 3.15 0.95
N LEU A 45 -11.39 2.28 1.60
CA LEU A 45 -11.94 1.44 2.65
C LEU A 45 -12.53 2.27 3.78
N LEU A 46 -11.89 3.39 4.09
CA LEU A 46 -12.37 4.30 5.14
C LEU A 46 -13.59 5.10 4.71
N GLU A 47 -13.76 5.33 3.43
CA GLU A 47 -14.87 6.11 2.90
C GLU A 47 -16.18 5.31 2.81
N GLU A 48 -16.08 4.00 2.81
CA GLU A 48 -17.23 3.11 2.79
C GLU A 48 -17.80 2.91 4.20
#